data_5c6473854d5632130c3efeac42fc6c2c
#
_entry.id   5c6473854d5632130c3efeac42fc6c2c
#
_cell.length_a   1.000
_cell.length_b   1.000
_cell.length_c   1.000
_cell.angle_alpha   90.00
_cell.angle_beta   90.00
_cell.angle_gamma   90.00
#
_symmetry.space_group_name_H-M   'P 1'
#
loop_
_entity.id
_entity.type
_entity.pdbx_description
1 polymer ?
#
loop_
_entity_poly.entity_id
_entity_poly.type
_entity_poly.pdbx_seq_one_letter_code
_entity_poly.pdbx_strand_id
1 'polypeptide(L)'
;MLKSLRNIQGAFALSRFYLIGITLLSLGVSAYAIFQSYQFAEKQREKVYVLDNGKSLMLALSQDVYMNKPAEAKAHLKWFHELFFTLAPDGAAIEDNVKQALFLADNSALEFYKTRQESGYYQKMIGAGIINEIRIDSICLNMDVYPYTAKTYAVSSIMRRSSISY
;
A
#
# COMPACT_ATOMS: atom_id res chain seq x y z
N MET A 1 -50.23 47.66 -40.84
CA MET A 1 -49.60 47.64 -39.52
C MET A 1 -49.83 46.33 -38.80
N LEU A 2 -50.99 45.69 -38.78
CA LEU A 2 -51.24 44.43 -38.00
C LEU A 2 -50.47 43.19 -38.51
N LYS A 3 -50.09 43.11 -39.80
CA LYS A 3 -49.29 41.97 -40.32
C LYS A 3 -47.83 41.98 -39.86
N SER A 4 -47.24 43.17 -39.64
CA SER A 4 -45.88 43.30 -39.18
C SER A 4 -45.73 42.91 -37.66
N LEU A 5 -46.72 43.25 -36.84
CA LEU A 5 -46.77 42.90 -35.41
C LEU A 5 -46.91 41.39 -35.19
N ARG A 6 -47.71 40.71 -36.06
CA ARG A 6 -47.86 39.23 -36.00
C ARG A 6 -46.59 38.51 -36.41
N ASN A 7 -45.76 39.08 -37.27
CA ASN A 7 -44.50 38.55 -37.71
C ASN A 7 -43.42 38.68 -36.58
N ILE A 8 -43.51 39.80 -35.83
CA ILE A 8 -42.58 40.00 -34.63
C ILE A 8 -42.90 39.04 -33.54
N GLN A 9 -44.17 38.77 -33.23
CA GLN A 9 -44.54 37.79 -32.20
C GLN A 9 -44.09 36.35 -32.55
N GLY A 10 -44.19 35.96 -33.85
CA GLY A 10 -43.68 34.66 -34.30
C GLY A 10 -42.17 34.57 -34.21
N ALA A 11 -41.43 35.63 -34.54
CA ALA A 11 -39.99 35.68 -34.41
C ALA A 11 -39.54 35.59 -32.93
N PHE A 12 -40.25 36.26 -32.01
CA PHE A 12 -40.00 36.17 -30.58
C PHE A 12 -40.27 34.77 -30.00
N ALA A 13 -41.34 34.11 -30.41
CA ALA A 13 -41.64 32.75 -30.01
C ALA A 13 -40.56 31.78 -30.48
N LEU A 14 -40.10 31.93 -31.72
CA LEU A 14 -39.05 31.10 -32.31
C LEU A 14 -37.71 31.31 -31.59
N SER A 15 -37.33 32.55 -31.27
CA SER A 15 -36.08 32.85 -30.54
C SER A 15 -36.10 32.29 -29.13
N ARG A 16 -37.25 32.30 -28.43
CA ARG A 16 -37.39 31.62 -27.12
C ARG A 16 -37.18 30.13 -27.21
N PHE A 17 -37.72 29.47 -28.23
CA PHE A 17 -37.51 28.05 -28.45
C PHE A 17 -36.02 27.71 -28.68
N TYR A 18 -35.32 28.50 -29.48
CA TYR A 18 -33.87 28.33 -29.70
C TYR A 18 -33.07 28.56 -28.43
N LEU A 19 -33.37 29.59 -27.64
CA LEU A 19 -32.71 29.84 -26.36
C LEU A 19 -32.90 28.68 -25.38
N ILE A 20 -34.14 28.19 -25.24
CA ILE A 20 -34.43 27.04 -24.38
C ILE A 20 -33.67 25.79 -24.88
N GLY A 21 -33.66 25.54 -26.19
CA GLY A 21 -32.92 24.43 -26.78
C GLY A 21 -31.42 24.49 -26.51
N ILE A 22 -30.83 25.68 -26.70
CA ILE A 22 -29.39 25.89 -26.43
C ILE A 22 -29.06 25.72 -24.94
N THR A 23 -29.90 26.25 -24.05
CA THR A 23 -29.69 26.10 -22.60
C THR A 23 -29.80 24.63 -22.13
N LEU A 24 -30.78 23.89 -22.64
CA LEU A 24 -30.93 22.47 -22.34
C LEU A 24 -29.74 21.64 -22.88
N LEU A 25 -29.28 21.94 -24.08
CA LEU A 25 -28.12 21.29 -24.69
C LEU A 25 -26.85 21.60 -23.92
N SER A 26 -26.66 22.85 -23.50
CA SER A 26 -25.52 23.25 -22.65
C SER A 26 -25.51 22.55 -21.30
N LEU A 27 -26.68 22.44 -20.64
CA LEU A 27 -26.83 21.68 -19.40
C LEU A 27 -26.52 20.20 -19.58
N GLY A 28 -26.97 19.59 -20.67
CA GLY A 28 -26.67 18.18 -20.98
C GLY A 28 -25.18 17.92 -21.20
N VAL A 29 -24.51 18.80 -21.97
CA VAL A 29 -23.06 18.71 -22.20
C VAL A 29 -22.28 18.88 -20.87
N SER A 30 -22.70 19.85 -20.05
CA SER A 30 -22.06 20.09 -18.75
C SER A 30 -22.22 18.90 -17.79
N ALA A 31 -23.41 18.32 -17.71
CA ALA A 31 -23.67 17.14 -16.89
C ALA A 31 -22.84 15.93 -17.36
N TYR A 32 -22.75 15.73 -18.69
CA TYR A 32 -21.92 14.69 -19.27
C TYR A 32 -20.42 14.89 -18.97
N ALA A 33 -19.93 16.12 -19.09
CA ALA A 33 -18.53 16.45 -18.78
C ALA A 33 -18.19 16.21 -17.31
N ILE A 34 -19.09 16.57 -16.39
CA ILE A 34 -18.94 16.31 -14.96
C ILE A 34 -18.90 14.80 -14.69
N PHE A 35 -19.82 14.05 -15.30
CA PHE A 35 -19.85 12.59 -15.14
C PHE A 35 -18.56 11.92 -15.64
N GLN A 36 -18.09 12.30 -16.82
CA GLN A 36 -16.81 11.81 -17.37
C GLN A 36 -15.62 12.20 -16.52
N SER A 37 -15.61 13.43 -16.00
CA SER A 37 -14.55 13.90 -15.10
C SER A 37 -14.51 13.08 -13.80
N TYR A 38 -15.69 12.74 -13.27
CA TYR A 38 -15.80 11.90 -12.07
C TYR A 38 -15.26 10.49 -12.31
N GLN A 39 -15.65 9.85 -13.41
CA GLN A 39 -15.13 8.53 -13.80
C GLN A 39 -13.61 8.56 -14.04
N PHE A 40 -13.11 9.63 -14.66
CA PHE A 40 -11.68 9.78 -14.89
C PHE A 40 -10.90 9.96 -13.57
N ALA A 41 -11.42 10.77 -12.66
CA ALA A 41 -10.82 10.98 -11.34
C ALA A 41 -10.78 9.69 -10.51
N GLU A 42 -11.84 8.88 -10.57
CA GLU A 42 -11.93 7.59 -9.89
C GLU A 42 -10.89 6.60 -10.43
N LYS A 43 -10.76 6.50 -11.76
CA LYS A 43 -9.72 5.68 -12.41
C LYS A 43 -8.28 6.17 -12.14
N GLN A 44 -8.08 7.45 -11.87
CA GLN A 44 -6.76 7.97 -11.51
C GLN A 44 -6.40 7.72 -10.03
N ARG A 45 -7.39 7.67 -9.15
CA ARG A 45 -7.17 7.33 -7.72
C ARG A 45 -6.70 5.88 -7.52
N GLU A 46 -7.02 5.02 -8.47
CA GLU A 46 -6.60 3.61 -8.45
C GLU A 46 -5.14 3.41 -8.85
N LYS A 47 -4.44 4.42 -9.36
CA LYS A 47 -3.04 4.32 -9.77
C LYS A 47 -2.12 4.70 -8.61
N VAL A 48 -1.59 3.71 -7.92
CA VAL A 48 -0.55 3.91 -6.91
C VAL A 48 0.82 3.84 -7.59
N TYR A 49 1.58 4.93 -7.49
CA TYR A 49 2.97 4.97 -7.95
C TYR A 49 3.88 4.54 -6.81
N VAL A 50 4.53 3.41 -6.95
CA VAL A 50 5.56 2.96 -6.00
C VAL A 50 6.92 3.39 -6.51
N LEU A 51 7.60 4.23 -5.74
CA LEU A 51 9.00 4.60 -5.97
C LEU A 51 9.90 3.54 -5.32
N ASP A 52 10.49 2.69 -6.13
CA ASP A 52 11.52 1.76 -5.67
C ASP A 52 12.89 2.41 -5.87
N ASN A 53 13.48 2.93 -4.80
CA ASN A 53 14.87 3.43 -4.68
C ASN A 53 15.43 4.19 -5.91
N GLY A 54 14.59 4.97 -6.61
CA GLY A 54 15.02 5.87 -7.68
C GLY A 54 15.31 5.18 -9.01
N LYS A 55 15.02 3.91 -9.22
CA LYS A 55 15.42 3.18 -10.44
C LYS A 55 14.33 2.81 -11.42
N SER A 56 13.07 2.82 -11.07
CA SER A 56 11.98 2.75 -12.07
C SER A 56 10.64 3.16 -11.48
N LEU A 57 9.91 3.95 -12.25
CA LEU A 57 8.49 4.20 -12.00
C LEU A 57 7.73 2.93 -12.41
N MET A 58 7.56 1.99 -11.50
CA MET A 58 6.72 0.84 -11.76
C MET A 58 5.28 1.27 -11.61
N LEU A 59 4.56 1.33 -12.73
CA LEU A 59 3.12 1.52 -12.74
C LEU A 59 2.52 0.27 -12.08
N ALA A 60 2.23 0.36 -10.80
CA ALA A 60 1.38 -0.63 -10.17
C ALA A 60 -0.01 -0.45 -10.79
N LEU A 61 -0.36 -1.30 -11.73
CA LEU A 61 -1.73 -1.43 -12.20
C LEU A 61 -2.59 -1.67 -10.96
N SER A 62 -3.48 -0.74 -10.69
CA SER A 62 -4.46 -0.88 -9.62
C SER A 62 -5.38 -2.05 -9.97
N GLN A 63 -5.00 -3.19 -9.49
CA GLN A 63 -5.97 -4.24 -9.26
C GLN A 63 -6.79 -3.81 -8.04
N ASP A 64 -8.08 -4.09 -8.06
CA ASP A 64 -9.04 -3.82 -6.98
C ASP A 64 -8.37 -3.86 -5.61
N VAL A 65 -8.55 -2.83 -4.80
CA VAL A 65 -8.01 -2.70 -3.43
C VAL A 65 -8.27 -3.96 -2.60
N TYR A 66 -9.35 -4.68 -2.87
CA TYR A 66 -9.66 -5.96 -2.25
C TYR A 66 -8.76 -7.11 -2.69
N MET A 67 -8.27 -7.11 -3.93
CA MET A 67 -7.36 -8.14 -4.45
C MET A 67 -5.93 -7.97 -3.97
N ASN A 68 -5.50 -6.73 -3.66
CA ASN A 68 -4.13 -6.43 -3.21
C ASN A 68 -3.92 -6.62 -1.71
N LYS A 69 -4.95 -6.51 -0.88
CA LYS A 69 -4.83 -6.69 0.57
C LYS A 69 -4.08 -7.97 1.01
N PRO A 70 -4.36 -9.16 0.42
CA PRO A 70 -3.61 -10.36 0.80
C PRO A 70 -2.13 -10.30 0.40
N ALA A 71 -1.80 -9.67 -0.73
CA ALA A 71 -0.42 -9.54 -1.19
C ALA A 71 0.36 -8.56 -0.31
N GLU A 72 -0.24 -7.42 0.03
CA GLU A 72 0.32 -6.43 0.96
C GLU A 72 0.53 -7.02 2.35
N ALA A 73 -0.46 -7.74 2.88
CA ALA A 73 -0.35 -8.40 4.16
C ALA A 73 0.78 -9.45 4.19
N LYS A 74 0.95 -10.23 3.12
CA LYS A 74 2.07 -11.17 3.00
C LYS A 74 3.41 -10.46 2.94
N ALA A 75 3.52 -9.38 2.16
CA ALA A 75 4.73 -8.58 2.06
C ALA A 75 5.11 -7.95 3.40
N HIS A 76 4.13 -7.39 4.12
CA HIS A 76 4.30 -6.84 5.46
C HIS A 76 4.82 -7.87 6.46
N LEU A 77 4.18 -9.05 6.51
CA LEU A 77 4.60 -10.14 7.38
C LEU A 77 6.00 -10.67 7.02
N LYS A 78 6.31 -10.79 5.73
CA LYS A 78 7.64 -11.18 5.27
C LYS A 78 8.69 -10.19 5.75
N TRP A 79 8.49 -8.91 5.53
CA TRP A 79 9.40 -7.85 5.95
C TRP A 79 9.61 -7.83 7.46
N PHE A 80 8.54 -7.92 8.24
CA PHE A 80 8.64 -7.99 9.69
C PHE A 80 9.53 -9.16 10.14
N HIS A 81 9.29 -10.36 9.63
CA HIS A 81 10.06 -11.54 10.05
C HIS A 81 11.52 -11.45 9.58
N GLU A 82 11.78 -10.99 8.38
CA GLU A 82 13.14 -10.82 7.87
C GLU A 82 13.95 -9.83 8.72
N LEU A 83 13.37 -8.67 9.05
CA LEU A 83 14.02 -7.68 9.91
C LEU A 83 14.19 -8.16 11.34
N PHE A 84 13.18 -8.83 11.90
CA PHE A 84 13.16 -9.18 13.31
C PHE A 84 14.06 -10.39 13.65
N PHE A 85 14.19 -11.33 12.73
CA PHE A 85 14.87 -12.59 12.95
C PHE A 85 16.19 -12.75 12.20
N THR A 86 16.53 -11.88 11.25
CA THR A 86 17.85 -11.86 10.63
C THR A 86 18.80 -11.06 11.53
N LEU A 87 19.71 -11.77 12.19
CA LEU A 87 20.59 -11.22 13.21
C LEU A 87 22.06 -11.42 12.82
N ALA A 88 22.78 -10.33 12.62
CA ALA A 88 24.23 -10.33 12.49
C ALA A 88 24.88 -10.27 13.90
N PRO A 89 26.14 -10.73 14.10
CA PRO A 89 26.83 -10.65 15.38
C PRO A 89 27.38 -9.23 15.64
N ASP A 90 26.51 -8.23 15.47
CA ASP A 90 26.78 -6.81 15.65
C ASP A 90 25.58 -6.17 16.37
N GLY A 91 25.85 -5.58 17.52
CA GLY A 91 24.82 -4.98 18.35
C GLY A 91 24.08 -3.83 17.68
N ALA A 92 24.79 -2.97 16.95
CA ALA A 92 24.18 -1.85 16.25
C ALA A 92 23.25 -2.32 15.11
N ALA A 93 23.71 -3.31 14.33
CA ALA A 93 22.91 -3.88 13.25
C ALA A 93 21.65 -4.61 13.80
N ILE A 94 21.76 -5.31 14.94
CA ILE A 94 20.61 -5.93 15.60
C ILE A 94 19.59 -4.87 16.04
N GLU A 95 20.07 -3.81 16.70
CA GLU A 95 19.20 -2.75 17.19
C GLU A 95 18.47 -2.03 16.05
N ASP A 96 19.17 -1.71 14.98
CA ASP A 96 18.58 -1.05 13.81
C ASP A 96 17.53 -1.94 13.12
N ASN A 97 17.82 -3.20 12.91
CA ASN A 97 16.87 -4.14 12.30
C ASN A 97 15.63 -4.34 13.17
N VAL A 98 15.81 -4.56 14.46
CA VAL A 98 14.70 -4.71 15.40
C VAL A 98 13.88 -3.43 15.48
N LYS A 99 14.52 -2.26 15.52
CA LYS A 99 13.82 -0.97 15.53
C LYS A 99 12.94 -0.79 14.29
N GLN A 100 13.45 -1.14 13.10
CA GLN A 100 12.66 -1.11 11.88
C GLN A 100 11.50 -2.12 11.92
N ALA A 101 11.75 -3.34 12.43
CA ALA A 101 10.70 -4.35 12.57
C ALA A 101 9.58 -3.90 13.53
N LEU A 102 9.91 -3.22 14.62
CA LEU A 102 8.94 -2.73 15.61
C LEU A 102 8.01 -1.66 15.04
N PHE A 103 8.38 -0.92 13.98
CA PHE A 103 7.45 -0.06 13.25
C PHE A 103 6.39 -0.83 12.47
N LEU A 104 6.62 -2.10 12.20
CA LEU A 104 5.72 -2.99 11.47
C LEU A 104 4.85 -3.84 12.39
N ALA A 105 4.98 -3.71 13.71
CA ALA A 105 4.33 -4.57 14.69
C ALA A 105 3.72 -3.77 15.85
N ASP A 106 2.96 -4.45 16.66
CA ASP A 106 2.38 -3.91 17.88
C ASP A 106 3.30 -4.11 19.12
N ASN A 107 2.78 -3.73 20.29
CA ASN A 107 3.52 -3.86 21.56
C ASN A 107 3.94 -5.29 21.92
N SER A 108 3.29 -6.31 21.38
CA SER A 108 3.64 -7.70 21.67
C SER A 108 5.04 -8.07 21.14
N ALA A 109 5.40 -7.53 19.97
CA ALA A 109 6.75 -7.70 19.42
C ALA A 109 7.81 -6.99 20.28
N LEU A 110 7.48 -5.81 20.82
CA LEU A 110 8.36 -5.09 21.74
C LEU A 110 8.59 -5.86 23.04
N GLU A 111 7.55 -6.43 23.62
CA GLU A 111 7.66 -7.26 24.81
C GLU A 111 8.50 -8.51 24.57
N PHE A 112 8.30 -9.17 23.43
CA PHE A 112 9.11 -10.30 23.03
C PHE A 112 10.60 -9.93 22.86
N TYR A 113 10.88 -8.77 22.24
CA TYR A 113 12.24 -8.26 22.12
C TYR A 113 12.88 -8.00 23.48
N LYS A 114 12.18 -7.29 24.39
CA LYS A 114 12.66 -7.00 25.75
C LYS A 114 12.99 -8.27 26.55
N THR A 115 12.09 -9.24 26.52
CA THR A 115 12.27 -10.53 27.18
C THR A 115 13.54 -11.24 26.70
N ARG A 116 13.80 -11.21 25.39
CA ARG A 116 15.02 -11.78 24.81
C ARG A 116 16.27 -10.98 25.19
N GLN A 117 16.17 -9.66 25.23
CA GLN A 117 17.26 -8.79 25.64
C GLN A 117 17.64 -9.03 27.11
N GLU A 118 16.66 -9.10 28.01
CA GLU A 118 16.85 -9.38 29.43
C GLU A 118 17.44 -10.76 29.69
N SER A 119 17.09 -11.77 28.89
CA SER A 119 17.69 -13.12 28.98
C SER A 119 19.12 -13.18 28.46
N GLY A 120 19.68 -12.07 27.97
CA GLY A 120 21.04 -12.02 27.41
C GLY A 120 21.18 -12.73 26.07
N TYR A 121 20.07 -12.97 25.36
CA TYR A 121 20.06 -13.69 24.08
C TYR A 121 20.97 -13.05 23.04
N TYR A 122 20.81 -11.73 22.83
CA TYR A 122 21.58 -11.00 21.82
C TYR A 122 23.07 -10.92 22.18
N GLN A 123 23.42 -10.72 23.47
CA GLN A 123 24.79 -10.68 23.92
C GLN A 123 25.50 -12.03 23.70
N LYS A 124 24.77 -13.13 23.93
CA LYS A 124 25.29 -14.48 23.66
C LYS A 124 25.54 -14.69 22.17
N MET A 125 24.67 -14.23 21.32
CA MET A 125 24.83 -14.30 19.86
C MET A 125 26.07 -13.52 19.41
N ILE A 126 26.20 -12.29 19.85
CA ILE A 126 27.33 -11.39 19.49
C ILE A 126 28.63 -12.03 20.01
N GLY A 127 28.69 -12.43 21.27
CA GLY A 127 29.89 -13.01 21.88
C GLY A 127 30.31 -14.34 21.24
N ALA A 128 29.36 -15.11 20.73
CA ALA A 128 29.64 -16.38 20.05
C ALA A 128 29.87 -16.24 18.54
N GLY A 129 29.76 -15.03 17.98
CA GLY A 129 29.88 -14.77 16.55
C GLY A 129 28.81 -15.49 15.71
N ILE A 130 27.59 -15.61 16.26
CA ILE A 130 26.48 -16.32 15.60
C ILE A 130 25.74 -15.37 14.66
N ILE A 131 25.56 -15.83 13.44
CA ILE A 131 24.70 -15.23 12.43
C ILE A 131 23.42 -16.07 12.35
N ASN A 132 22.27 -15.45 12.48
CA ASN A 132 20.99 -16.07 12.23
C ASN A 132 20.35 -15.46 10.98
N GLU A 133 20.09 -16.29 9.99
CA GLU A 133 19.37 -15.88 8.78
C GLU A 133 18.02 -16.60 8.74
N ILE A 134 16.97 -15.86 8.43
CA ILE A 134 15.63 -16.41 8.22
C ILE A 134 15.28 -16.42 6.74
N ARG A 135 14.72 -17.52 6.27
CA ARG A 135 14.14 -17.64 4.95
C ARG A 135 12.66 -17.99 5.11
N ILE A 136 11.80 -17.15 4.57
CA ILE A 136 10.35 -17.39 4.58
C ILE A 136 10.01 -18.35 3.44
N ASP A 137 9.43 -19.50 3.79
CA ASP A 137 8.98 -20.49 2.81
C ASP A 137 7.53 -20.23 2.36
N SER A 138 6.62 -19.97 3.31
CA SER A 138 5.22 -19.70 3.00
C SER A 138 4.52 -18.86 4.06
N ILE A 139 3.51 -18.09 3.63
CA ILE A 139 2.64 -17.32 4.51
C ILE A 139 1.19 -17.66 4.17
N CYS A 140 0.49 -18.27 5.12
CA CYS A 140 -0.93 -18.59 5.02
C CYS A 140 -1.72 -17.52 5.76
N LEU A 141 -2.58 -16.78 5.04
CA LEU A 141 -3.47 -15.77 5.60
C LEU A 141 -4.88 -16.34 5.71
N ASN A 142 -5.55 -16.05 6.82
CA ASN A 142 -6.98 -16.19 6.96
C ASN A 142 -7.58 -14.80 7.15
N MET A 143 -8.33 -14.34 6.15
CA MET A 143 -8.96 -13.02 6.11
C MET A 143 -10.49 -13.13 6.10
N ASP A 144 -11.06 -14.31 6.38
CA ASP A 144 -12.50 -14.55 6.34
C ASP A 144 -13.21 -13.92 7.54
N VAL A 145 -12.54 -13.91 8.70
CA VAL A 145 -13.11 -13.40 9.97
C VAL A 145 -12.11 -12.47 10.65
N TYR A 146 -12.59 -11.32 11.10
CA TYR A 146 -11.79 -10.39 11.92
C TYR A 146 -11.77 -10.83 13.39
N PRO A 147 -10.63 -10.79 14.10
CA PRO A 147 -9.32 -10.34 13.62
C PRO A 147 -8.66 -11.33 12.64
N TYR A 148 -8.03 -10.77 11.59
CA TYR A 148 -7.33 -11.58 10.60
C TYR A 148 -6.15 -12.31 11.23
N THR A 149 -5.90 -13.53 10.78
CA THR A 149 -4.82 -14.35 11.30
C THR A 149 -3.87 -14.77 10.20
N ALA A 150 -2.60 -14.96 10.56
CA ALA A 150 -1.57 -15.42 9.65
C ALA A 150 -0.71 -16.49 10.30
N LYS A 151 -0.26 -17.46 9.48
CA LYS A 151 0.76 -18.43 9.85
C LYS A 151 1.92 -18.31 8.88
N THR A 152 3.10 -18.01 9.42
CA THR A 152 4.34 -17.92 8.64
C THR A 152 5.17 -19.17 8.89
N TYR A 153 5.58 -19.83 7.82
CA TYR A 153 6.52 -20.95 7.84
C TYR A 153 7.86 -20.45 7.33
N ALA A 154 8.90 -20.69 8.10
CA ALA A 154 10.23 -20.19 7.78
C ALA A 154 11.31 -21.16 8.24
N VAL A 155 12.46 -21.12 7.58
CA VAL A 155 13.68 -21.84 7.96
C VAL A 155 14.66 -20.84 8.54
N SER A 156 15.14 -21.09 9.75
CA SER A 156 16.21 -20.33 10.39
C SER A 156 17.52 -21.06 10.21
N SER A 157 18.49 -20.41 9.60
CA SER A 157 19.86 -20.94 9.41
C SER A 157 20.80 -20.24 10.38
N ILE A 158 21.42 -21.04 11.25
CA ILE A 158 22.36 -20.56 12.25
C ILE A 158 23.77 -20.89 11.81
N MET A 159 24.58 -19.86 11.58
CA MET A 159 25.99 -19.97 11.20
C MET A 159 26.87 -19.36 12.28
N ARG A 160 28.02 -19.98 12.54
CA ARG A 160 29.03 -19.43 13.46
C ARG A 160 30.22 -18.93 12.66
N ARG A 161 30.60 -17.70 12.89
CA ARG A 161 31.84 -17.16 12.31
C ARG A 161 33.01 -17.78 13.01
N SER A 162 33.72 -18.73 12.37
CA SER A 162 35.00 -19.18 12.90
C SER A 162 36.06 -18.11 12.58
N SER A 163 36.68 -17.55 13.61
CA SER A 163 37.89 -16.76 13.45
C SER A 163 39.02 -17.76 13.10
N ILE A 164 39.41 -17.81 11.82
CA ILE A 164 40.67 -18.41 11.43
C ILE A 164 41.75 -17.39 11.82
N SER A 165 42.37 -17.55 12.97
CA SER A 165 43.62 -16.85 13.28
C SER A 165 44.73 -17.50 12.47
N TYR A 166 45.32 -16.76 11.57
CA TYR A 166 46.60 -17.07 10.94
C TYR A 166 47.70 -16.64 11.88
#